data_8d8c20e422ae07cc566ebb8df8ede4d1
#
_entry.id   8d8c20e422ae07cc566ebb8df8ede4d1
#
_cell.length_a   1.000
_cell.length_b   1.000
_cell.length_c   1.000
_cell.angle_alpha   90.00
_cell.angle_beta   90.00
_cell.angle_gamma   90.00
#
_symmetry.space_group_name_H-M   'P 1'
#
loop_
_entity.id
_entity.type
_entity.pdbx_description
1 polymer ?
#
loop_
_entity_poly.entity_id
_entity_poly.type
_entity_poly.pdbx_seq_one_letter_code
_entity_poly.pdbx_strand_id
1 'polypeptide(L)'
;EICLLNLSGIGMVGIPNFSARFFQALADRNINVIIITQASSEHTICVGIQSFDREKAVEELHKVFSSEINSGKIDPIEVEQHLSIVALVGSNMKSQVGISGQMFSVLGRNGINIKTIAQGSSERNITVVIEKKHLKKALNALHESFFIEEIKKVNLFIIGMGNVGKAFLEQVSNQQAYLLDKLNMNLVIIGAANSKTMIF
;
A
#
# COMPACT_ATOMS: atom_id res chain seq x y z
N GLU A 1 1.85 12.51 11.96
CA GLU A 1 2.55 13.20 10.87
C GLU A 1 4.03 12.92 10.95
N ILE A 2 4.63 12.55 9.83
CA ILE A 2 6.06 12.25 9.72
C ILE A 2 6.71 13.14 8.65
N CYS A 3 8.03 13.22 8.70
CA CYS A 3 8.87 13.66 7.59
C CYS A 3 9.85 12.57 7.20
N LEU A 4 10.27 12.58 5.93
CA LEU A 4 11.34 11.74 5.42
C LEU A 4 12.62 12.56 5.34
N LEU A 5 13.71 11.98 5.81
CA LEU A 5 15.07 12.50 5.67
C LEU A 5 15.81 11.61 4.67
N ASN A 6 16.28 12.20 3.59
CA ASN A 6 17.08 11.54 2.57
C ASN A 6 18.53 12.01 2.65
N LEU A 7 19.41 11.06 2.82
CA LEU A 7 20.85 11.26 2.67
C LEU A 7 21.30 10.49 1.43
N SER A 8 21.81 11.19 0.42
CA SER A 8 22.25 10.64 -0.85
C SER A 8 23.63 11.15 -1.25
N GLY A 9 24.31 10.39 -2.10
CA GLY A 9 25.56 10.81 -2.69
C GLY A 9 26.44 9.65 -3.15
N ILE A 10 27.20 9.90 -4.21
CA ILE A 10 28.15 8.92 -4.78
C ILE A 10 29.21 8.52 -3.76
N GLY A 11 29.58 9.44 -2.87
CA GLY A 11 30.58 9.21 -1.82
C GLY A 11 30.14 8.29 -0.68
N MET A 12 28.91 7.73 -0.73
CA MET A 12 28.44 6.74 0.26
C MET A 12 28.88 5.30 -0.09
N VAL A 13 29.15 5.05 -1.35
CA VAL A 13 29.45 3.68 -1.85
C VAL A 13 30.75 3.16 -1.31
N GLY A 14 30.70 1.99 -0.71
CA GLY A 14 31.90 1.31 -0.19
C GLY A 14 32.57 1.98 1.00
N ILE A 15 31.98 3.03 1.59
CA ILE A 15 32.51 3.65 2.82
C ILE A 15 31.89 2.93 4.02
N PRO A 16 32.66 2.20 4.83
CA PRO A 16 32.17 1.56 6.02
C PRO A 16 31.69 2.59 7.05
N ASN A 17 30.74 2.21 7.89
CA ASN A 17 30.21 3.01 8.99
C ASN A 17 29.34 4.23 8.61
N PHE A 18 28.98 4.42 7.34
CA PHE A 18 28.14 5.54 6.95
C PHE A 18 26.76 5.48 7.61
N SER A 19 26.09 4.32 7.48
CA SER A 19 24.80 4.06 8.13
C SER A 19 24.90 4.14 9.65
N ALA A 20 25.98 3.60 10.24
CA ALA A 20 26.20 3.68 11.68
C ALA A 20 26.28 5.12 12.18
N ARG A 21 27.03 6.00 11.50
CA ARG A 21 27.13 7.43 11.83
C ARG A 21 25.77 8.13 11.71
N PHE A 22 25.00 7.79 10.67
CA PHE A 22 23.68 8.36 10.44
C PHE A 22 22.70 8.01 11.58
N PHE A 23 22.60 6.73 11.92
CA PHE A 23 21.72 6.31 13.01
C PHE A 23 22.22 6.75 14.39
N GLN A 24 23.53 6.81 14.60
CA GLN A 24 24.12 7.35 15.84
C GLN A 24 23.77 8.83 16.04
N ALA A 25 23.85 9.63 14.99
CA ALA A 25 23.48 11.05 15.04
C ALA A 25 22.02 11.25 15.48
N LEU A 26 21.09 10.42 14.98
CA LEU A 26 19.69 10.47 15.42
C LEU A 26 19.52 9.97 16.86
N ALA A 27 20.22 8.89 17.22
CA ALA A 27 20.17 8.31 18.58
C ALA A 27 20.69 9.27 19.63
N ASP A 28 21.78 9.99 19.38
CA ASP A 28 22.39 10.98 20.31
C ASP A 28 21.43 12.14 20.63
N ARG A 29 20.48 12.40 19.73
CA ARG A 29 19.42 13.40 19.92
C ARG A 29 18.10 12.80 20.43
N ASN A 30 18.07 11.51 20.79
CA ASN A 30 16.89 10.76 21.20
C ASN A 30 15.75 10.82 20.15
N ILE A 31 16.10 10.77 18.86
CA ILE A 31 15.15 10.80 17.75
C ILE A 31 14.78 9.37 17.38
N ASN A 32 13.48 9.04 17.47
CA ASN A 32 12.98 7.73 17.11
C ASN A 32 12.80 7.62 15.59
N VAL A 33 13.41 6.57 14.99
CA VAL A 33 13.25 6.24 13.58
C VAL A 33 12.07 5.28 13.42
N ILE A 34 11.09 5.68 12.61
CA ILE A 34 9.82 4.95 12.43
C ILE A 34 9.87 4.01 11.22
N ILE A 35 10.53 4.45 10.15
CA ILE A 35 10.69 3.69 8.91
C ILE A 35 12.09 3.90 8.37
N ILE A 36 12.67 2.84 7.83
CA ILE A 36 13.99 2.85 7.20
C ILE A 36 13.85 2.22 5.83
N THR A 37 14.33 2.90 4.80
CA THR A 37 14.48 2.33 3.46
C THR A 37 15.85 2.68 2.91
N GLN A 38 16.48 1.68 2.32
CA GLN A 38 17.77 1.84 1.66
C GLN A 38 17.70 1.10 0.32
N ALA A 39 18.01 1.80 -0.76
CA ALA A 39 18.10 1.18 -2.07
C ALA A 39 19.36 0.30 -2.15
N SER A 40 19.32 -0.73 -2.98
CA SER A 40 20.43 -1.67 -3.19
C SER A 40 21.69 -1.02 -3.78
N SER A 41 21.59 0.22 -4.28
CA SER A 41 22.71 0.99 -4.84
C SER A 41 23.67 1.57 -3.80
N GLU A 42 23.37 1.45 -2.50
CA GLU A 42 24.14 2.07 -1.41
C GLU A 42 24.31 3.59 -1.48
N HIS A 43 23.63 4.24 -2.44
CA HIS A 43 23.73 5.68 -2.68
C HIS A 43 22.77 6.53 -1.86
N THR A 44 21.80 5.89 -1.18
CA THR A 44 20.72 6.62 -0.50
C THR A 44 20.28 5.89 0.76
N ILE A 45 20.18 6.63 1.86
CA ILE A 45 19.51 6.21 3.10
C ILE A 45 18.32 7.15 3.30
N CYS A 46 17.13 6.58 3.37
CA CYS A 46 15.90 7.31 3.65
C CYS A 46 15.31 6.82 4.98
N VAL A 47 15.03 7.74 5.88
CA VAL A 47 14.36 7.44 7.15
C VAL A 47 13.16 8.34 7.38
N GLY A 48 12.14 7.78 8.00
CA GLY A 48 10.99 8.54 8.48
C GLY A 48 11.06 8.75 9.98
N ILE A 49 10.88 9.98 10.40
CA ILE A 49 10.84 10.41 11.79
C ILE A 49 9.58 11.23 12.07
N GLN A 50 9.29 11.49 13.35
CA GLN A 50 8.21 12.42 13.71
C GLN A 50 8.52 13.83 13.21
N SER A 51 7.52 14.54 12.68
CA SER A 51 7.73 15.88 12.11
C SER A 51 8.26 16.90 13.11
N PHE A 52 7.97 16.75 14.40
CA PHE A 52 8.45 17.67 15.43
C PHE A 52 9.95 17.51 15.73
N ASP A 53 10.57 16.38 15.39
CA ASP A 53 12.01 16.15 15.57
C ASP A 53 12.85 16.61 14.36
N ARG A 54 12.21 17.09 13.29
CA ARG A 54 12.84 17.45 12.03
C ARG A 54 14.05 18.38 12.20
N GLU A 55 13.85 19.49 12.89
CA GLU A 55 14.90 20.52 13.01
C GLU A 55 16.13 20.01 13.74
N LYS A 56 15.92 19.29 14.85
CA LYS A 56 17.01 18.65 15.60
C LYS A 56 17.75 17.61 14.76
N ALA A 57 17.02 16.81 13.96
CA ALA A 57 17.61 15.81 13.12
C ALA A 57 18.48 16.42 12.02
N VAL A 58 17.96 17.41 11.31
CA VAL A 58 18.67 18.10 10.24
C VAL A 58 19.93 18.80 10.75
N GLU A 59 19.84 19.50 11.87
CA GLU A 59 20.98 20.17 12.51
C GLU A 59 22.10 19.16 12.82
N GLU A 60 21.77 18.06 13.49
CA GLU A 60 22.77 17.06 13.89
C GLU A 60 23.37 16.33 12.69
N LEU A 61 22.55 15.95 11.71
CA LEU A 61 23.05 15.33 10.50
C LEU A 61 23.96 16.26 9.69
N HIS A 62 23.64 17.55 9.56
CA HIS A 62 24.51 18.52 8.93
C HIS A 62 25.85 18.66 9.65
N LYS A 63 25.85 18.63 10.98
CA LYS A 63 27.07 18.67 11.78
C LYS A 63 27.95 17.45 11.56
N VAL A 64 27.36 16.25 11.62
CA VAL A 64 28.06 14.96 11.49
C VAL A 64 28.61 14.75 10.08
N PHE A 65 27.91 15.22 9.04
CA PHE A 65 28.27 15.05 7.64
C PHE A 65 28.80 16.32 6.97
N SER A 66 29.12 17.35 7.73
CA SER A 66 29.58 18.63 7.20
C SER A 66 30.79 18.53 6.25
N SER A 67 31.75 17.68 6.56
CA SER A 67 32.95 17.47 5.72
C SER A 67 32.57 16.86 4.35
N GLU A 68 31.72 15.85 4.36
CA GLU A 68 31.27 15.14 3.16
C GLU A 68 30.38 16.01 2.29
N ILE A 69 29.47 16.78 2.89
CA ILE A 69 28.63 17.76 2.18
C ILE A 69 29.47 18.84 1.53
N ASN A 70 30.40 19.44 2.28
CA ASN A 70 31.27 20.53 1.78
C ASN A 70 32.21 20.05 0.67
N SER A 71 32.62 18.79 0.69
CA SER A 71 33.47 18.20 -0.35
C SER A 71 32.68 17.66 -1.56
N GLY A 72 31.34 17.78 -1.56
CA GLY A 72 30.48 17.29 -2.63
C GLY A 72 30.41 15.76 -2.74
N LYS A 73 30.84 15.03 -1.71
CA LYS A 73 30.75 13.57 -1.64
C LYS A 73 29.33 13.08 -1.38
N ILE A 74 28.57 13.86 -0.64
CA ILE A 74 27.13 13.64 -0.40
C ILE A 74 26.38 14.93 -0.69
N ASP A 75 25.13 14.75 -1.11
CA ASP A 75 24.21 15.85 -1.37
C ASP A 75 23.72 16.47 -0.05
N PRO A 76 23.24 17.73 -0.07
CA PRO A 76 22.53 18.28 1.06
C PRO A 76 21.36 17.37 1.49
N ILE A 77 21.12 17.30 2.80
CA ILE A 77 20.04 16.47 3.35
C ILE A 77 18.69 16.98 2.83
N GLU A 78 17.99 16.15 2.08
CA GLU A 78 16.65 16.45 1.62
C GLU A 78 15.61 16.06 2.67
N VAL A 79 14.59 16.92 2.83
CA VAL A 79 13.52 16.70 3.80
C VAL A 79 12.17 16.82 3.09
N GLU A 80 11.43 15.72 3.07
CA GLU A 80 10.02 15.74 2.65
C GLU A 80 9.09 15.79 3.86
N GLN A 81 8.15 16.74 3.85
CA GLN A 81 7.21 16.99 4.95
C GLN A 81 5.77 16.66 4.58
N HIS A 82 4.87 16.80 5.55
CA HIS A 82 3.44 16.58 5.38
C HIS A 82 3.10 15.16 4.88
N LEU A 83 3.77 14.18 5.46
CA LEU A 83 3.62 12.77 5.09
C LEU A 83 2.88 11.98 6.17
N SER A 84 2.31 10.87 5.75
CA SER A 84 1.65 9.89 6.62
C SER A 84 2.06 8.48 6.23
N ILE A 85 2.13 7.61 7.24
CA ILE A 85 2.35 6.18 7.05
C ILE A 85 1.01 5.48 6.98
N VAL A 86 0.86 4.59 6.01
CA VAL A 86 -0.23 3.63 5.91
C VAL A 86 0.36 2.23 5.88
N ALA A 87 -0.11 1.38 6.78
CA ALA A 87 0.34 0.00 6.85
C ALA A 87 -0.84 -0.96 6.68
N LEU A 88 -0.67 -1.93 5.79
CA LEU A 88 -1.54 -3.10 5.69
C LEU A 88 -0.92 -4.20 6.56
N VAL A 89 -1.68 -4.67 7.55
CA VAL A 89 -1.20 -5.65 8.52
C VAL A 89 -2.13 -6.86 8.54
N GLY A 90 -1.57 -8.06 8.46
CA GLY A 90 -2.37 -9.29 8.50
C GLY A 90 -1.54 -10.51 8.85
N SER A 91 -2.10 -11.41 9.67
CA SER A 91 -1.43 -12.66 10.08
C SER A 91 -1.22 -13.63 8.91
N ASN A 92 -2.13 -13.63 7.93
CA ASN A 92 -2.14 -14.57 6.81
C ASN A 92 -1.47 -14.01 5.54
N MET A 93 -0.87 -12.82 5.60
CA MET A 93 -0.26 -12.18 4.42
C MET A 93 0.88 -12.99 3.81
N LYS A 94 1.64 -13.71 4.65
CA LYS A 94 2.81 -14.51 4.22
C LYS A 94 2.48 -15.59 3.19
N SER A 95 1.26 -16.12 3.20
CA SER A 95 0.82 -17.17 2.28
C SER A 95 -0.03 -16.68 1.12
N GLN A 96 -0.32 -15.39 1.07
CA GLN A 96 -1.18 -14.81 0.04
C GLN A 96 -0.36 -14.09 -1.03
N VAL A 97 -0.39 -14.64 -2.23
CA VAL A 97 0.29 -14.05 -3.40
C VAL A 97 -0.49 -12.82 -3.89
N GLY A 98 0.24 -11.76 -4.24
CA GLY A 98 -0.34 -10.59 -4.92
C GLY A 98 -0.82 -9.46 -4.02
N ILE A 99 -0.77 -9.57 -2.69
CA ILE A 99 -1.23 -8.52 -1.76
C ILE A 99 -0.55 -7.17 -2.01
N SER A 100 0.78 -7.16 -2.19
CA SER A 100 1.53 -5.92 -2.51
C SER A 100 1.05 -5.31 -3.82
N GLY A 101 0.86 -6.13 -4.86
CA GLY A 101 0.35 -5.69 -6.16
C GLY A 101 -1.05 -5.10 -6.06
N GLN A 102 -1.95 -5.70 -5.27
CA GLN A 102 -3.29 -5.18 -5.02
C GLN A 102 -3.23 -3.84 -4.30
N MET A 103 -2.43 -3.72 -3.21
CA MET A 103 -2.27 -2.47 -2.46
C MET A 103 -1.78 -1.33 -3.36
N PHE A 104 -0.73 -1.58 -4.15
CA PHE A 104 -0.17 -0.55 -5.03
C PHE A 104 -1.11 -0.19 -6.18
N SER A 105 -1.82 -1.18 -6.74
CA SER A 105 -2.84 -0.96 -7.77
C SER A 105 -4.00 -0.08 -7.26
N VAL A 106 -4.48 -0.34 -6.05
CA VAL A 106 -5.55 0.44 -5.42
C VAL A 106 -5.11 1.89 -5.20
N LEU A 107 -3.93 2.11 -4.64
CA LEU A 107 -3.40 3.46 -4.43
C LEU A 107 -3.20 4.20 -5.76
N GLY A 108 -2.61 3.54 -6.75
CA GLY A 108 -2.36 4.12 -8.07
C GLY A 108 -3.65 4.50 -8.81
N ARG A 109 -4.66 3.62 -8.84
CA ARG A 109 -5.99 3.91 -9.44
C ARG A 109 -6.70 5.08 -8.77
N ASN A 110 -6.41 5.32 -7.50
CA ASN A 110 -6.93 6.45 -6.75
C ASN A 110 -6.08 7.73 -6.89
N GLY A 111 -5.04 7.74 -7.72
CA GLY A 111 -4.14 8.87 -7.94
C GLY A 111 -3.29 9.22 -6.71
N ILE A 112 -2.97 8.22 -5.89
CA ILE A 112 -2.16 8.38 -4.69
C ILE A 112 -0.74 7.92 -4.99
N ASN A 113 0.19 8.89 -4.97
CA ASN A 113 1.61 8.59 -5.14
C ASN A 113 2.23 8.04 -3.86
N ILE A 114 3.03 6.97 -4.01
CA ILE A 114 3.79 6.35 -2.92
C ILE A 114 5.19 6.97 -2.91
N LYS A 115 5.60 7.53 -1.78
CA LYS A 115 6.92 8.14 -1.58
C LYS A 115 7.99 7.10 -1.27
N THR A 116 7.68 6.18 -0.38
CA THR A 116 8.56 5.05 -0.02
C THR A 116 7.76 3.86 0.46
N ILE A 117 8.38 2.69 0.38
CA ILE A 117 7.79 1.40 0.71
C ILE A 117 8.75 0.68 1.64
N ALA A 118 8.22 0.08 2.70
CA ALA A 118 8.96 -0.85 3.54
C ALA A 118 8.13 -2.13 3.77
N GLN A 119 8.77 -3.26 3.55
CA GLN A 119 8.20 -4.58 3.83
C GLN A 119 9.27 -5.44 4.48
N GLY A 120 8.99 -5.92 5.69
CA GLY A 120 9.91 -6.82 6.39
C GLY A 120 9.84 -8.26 5.87
N SER A 121 10.87 -9.04 6.12
CA SER A 121 10.96 -10.48 5.75
C SER A 121 9.90 -11.35 6.44
N SER A 122 9.25 -10.85 7.49
CA SER A 122 8.12 -11.52 8.13
C SER A 122 6.87 -11.55 7.26
N GLU A 123 6.80 -10.70 6.24
CA GLU A 123 5.66 -10.54 5.30
C GLU A 123 4.31 -10.30 6.01
N ARG A 124 4.34 -9.84 7.28
CA ARG A 124 3.13 -9.59 8.07
C ARG A 124 2.59 -8.19 7.91
N ASN A 125 3.37 -7.31 7.32
CA ASN A 125 2.97 -5.93 7.03
C ASN A 125 3.62 -5.42 5.75
N ILE A 126 2.89 -4.54 5.07
CA ILE A 126 3.40 -3.70 3.98
C ILE A 126 3.13 -2.27 4.40
N THR A 127 4.16 -1.47 4.46
CA THR A 127 4.09 -0.07 4.88
C THR A 127 4.42 0.83 3.70
N VAL A 128 3.59 1.84 3.47
CA VAL A 128 3.85 2.88 2.47
C VAL A 128 3.78 4.25 3.11
N VAL A 129 4.57 5.17 2.59
CA VAL A 129 4.51 6.59 2.94
C VAL A 129 3.85 7.35 1.79
N ILE A 130 2.86 8.19 2.12
CA ILE A 130 2.09 8.99 1.17
C ILE A 130 1.96 10.42 1.69
N GLU A 131 1.55 11.36 0.84
CA GLU A 131 1.21 12.70 1.30
C GLU A 131 0.00 12.67 2.24
N LYS A 132 0.08 13.40 3.33
CA LYS A 132 -0.96 13.47 4.38
C LYS A 132 -2.35 13.84 3.83
N LYS A 133 -2.42 14.71 2.83
CA LYS A 133 -3.69 15.11 2.20
C LYS A 133 -4.47 13.93 1.60
N HIS A 134 -3.78 12.85 1.23
CA HIS A 134 -4.38 11.65 0.66
C HIS A 134 -4.73 10.56 1.67
N LEU A 135 -4.40 10.74 2.97
CA LEU A 135 -4.54 9.70 3.99
C LEU A 135 -5.96 9.12 4.07
N LYS A 136 -6.97 9.98 4.18
CA LYS A 136 -8.38 9.54 4.28
C LYS A 136 -8.81 8.75 3.04
N LYS A 137 -8.44 9.24 1.85
CA LYS A 137 -8.76 8.57 0.58
C LYS A 137 -8.07 7.20 0.49
N ALA A 138 -6.80 7.13 0.87
CA ALA A 138 -6.03 5.89 0.89
C ALA A 138 -6.66 4.84 1.82
N LEU A 139 -6.98 5.23 3.05
CA LEU A 139 -7.59 4.33 4.03
C LEU A 139 -8.92 3.78 3.54
N ASN A 140 -9.80 4.63 3.01
CA ASN A 140 -11.10 4.18 2.48
C ASN A 140 -10.94 3.22 1.31
N ALA A 141 -10.10 3.56 0.32
CA ALA A 141 -9.89 2.73 -0.86
C ALA A 141 -9.25 1.37 -0.52
N LEU A 142 -8.28 1.35 0.39
CA LEU A 142 -7.67 0.10 0.86
C LEU A 142 -8.65 -0.72 1.68
N HIS A 143 -9.41 -0.08 2.58
CA HIS A 143 -10.42 -0.78 3.37
C HIS A 143 -11.48 -1.44 2.48
N GLU A 144 -11.99 -0.71 1.49
CA GLU A 144 -12.93 -1.23 0.51
C GLU A 144 -12.36 -2.43 -0.27
N SER A 145 -11.11 -2.33 -0.70
CA SER A 145 -10.47 -3.39 -1.50
C SER A 145 -10.06 -4.64 -0.73
N PHE A 146 -9.73 -4.52 0.57
CA PHE A 146 -9.20 -5.65 1.36
C PHE A 146 -10.18 -6.22 2.38
N PHE A 147 -11.19 -5.46 2.80
CA PHE A 147 -12.07 -5.86 3.89
C PHE A 147 -13.55 -5.89 3.52
N ILE A 148 -13.93 -5.29 2.39
CA ILE A 148 -15.28 -5.46 1.85
C ILE A 148 -15.20 -6.57 0.82
N GLU A 149 -15.76 -7.72 1.15
CA GLU A 149 -16.00 -8.77 0.19
C GLU A 149 -17.01 -8.26 -0.84
N GLU A 150 -16.54 -7.85 -2.01
CA GLU A 150 -17.44 -7.54 -3.12
C GLU A 150 -18.13 -8.84 -3.58
N ILE A 151 -19.38 -9.03 -3.10
CA ILE A 151 -20.27 -10.02 -3.71
C ILE A 151 -20.57 -9.54 -5.12
N LYS A 152 -19.96 -10.22 -6.10
CA LYS A 152 -20.19 -9.93 -7.52
C LYS A 152 -21.65 -10.21 -7.87
N LYS A 153 -22.47 -9.16 -7.97
CA LYS A 153 -23.85 -9.28 -8.48
C LYS A 153 -23.83 -9.50 -10.00
N VAL A 154 -24.40 -10.59 -10.43
CA VAL A 154 -24.64 -10.90 -11.85
C VAL A 154 -26.14 -10.93 -12.10
N ASN A 155 -26.64 -9.95 -12.84
CA ASN A 155 -28.05 -9.88 -13.22
C ASN A 155 -28.31 -10.76 -14.44
N LEU A 156 -29.23 -11.70 -14.31
CA LEU A 156 -29.64 -12.59 -15.37
C LEU A 156 -31.01 -12.21 -15.92
N PHE A 157 -31.09 -12.06 -17.22
CA PHE A 157 -32.37 -11.99 -17.96
C PHE A 157 -32.48 -13.21 -18.88
N ILE A 158 -33.53 -14.01 -18.71
CA ILE A 158 -33.65 -15.30 -19.39
C ILE A 158 -34.69 -15.19 -20.49
N ILE A 159 -34.28 -15.45 -21.73
CA ILE A 159 -35.17 -15.50 -22.89
C ILE A 159 -35.37 -16.98 -23.32
N GLY A 160 -36.60 -17.43 -23.28
CA GLY A 160 -36.95 -18.82 -23.61
C GLY A 160 -37.19 -19.66 -22.37
N MET A 161 -38.43 -19.68 -21.88
CA MET A 161 -38.88 -20.42 -20.70
C MET A 161 -39.44 -21.83 -21.05
N GLY A 162 -38.85 -22.50 -22.03
CA GLY A 162 -39.10 -23.91 -22.32
C GLY A 162 -38.38 -24.85 -21.34
N ASN A 163 -38.23 -26.11 -21.70
CA ASN A 163 -37.62 -27.13 -20.85
C ASN A 163 -36.18 -26.76 -20.43
N VAL A 164 -35.37 -26.20 -21.34
CA VAL A 164 -34.00 -25.78 -21.07
C VAL A 164 -33.97 -24.56 -20.11
N GLY A 165 -34.83 -23.57 -20.37
CA GLY A 165 -34.89 -22.37 -19.50
C GLY A 165 -35.32 -22.70 -18.07
N LYS A 166 -36.30 -23.63 -17.91
CA LYS A 166 -36.71 -24.11 -16.58
C LYS A 166 -35.60 -24.87 -15.87
N ALA A 167 -34.93 -25.80 -16.56
CA ALA A 167 -33.82 -26.57 -16.01
C ALA A 167 -32.65 -25.66 -15.59
N PHE A 168 -32.36 -24.60 -16.37
CA PHE A 168 -31.35 -23.61 -16.03
C PHE A 168 -31.71 -22.84 -14.77
N LEU A 169 -32.98 -22.42 -14.60
CA LEU A 169 -33.45 -21.75 -13.39
C LEU A 169 -33.29 -22.62 -12.14
N GLU A 170 -33.66 -23.91 -12.25
CA GLU A 170 -33.48 -24.86 -11.16
C GLU A 170 -31.99 -25.01 -10.80
N GLN A 171 -31.10 -25.10 -11.79
CA GLN A 171 -29.68 -25.20 -11.60
C GLN A 171 -29.14 -23.94 -10.91
N VAL A 172 -29.53 -22.73 -11.33
CA VAL A 172 -29.14 -21.46 -10.69
C VAL A 172 -29.58 -21.46 -9.22
N SER A 173 -30.84 -21.83 -8.96
CA SER A 173 -31.38 -21.90 -7.60
C SER A 173 -30.60 -22.87 -6.71
N ASN A 174 -30.31 -24.08 -7.21
CA ASN A 174 -29.57 -25.10 -6.46
C ASN A 174 -28.09 -24.73 -6.21
N GLN A 175 -27.48 -23.93 -7.09
CA GLN A 175 -26.09 -23.54 -7.01
C GLN A 175 -25.88 -22.18 -6.32
N GLN A 176 -26.93 -21.44 -6.02
CA GLN A 176 -26.83 -20.07 -5.51
C GLN A 176 -26.02 -19.99 -4.22
N ALA A 177 -26.24 -20.91 -3.28
CA ALA A 177 -25.50 -20.99 -2.04
C ALA A 177 -24.00 -21.24 -2.27
N TYR A 178 -23.68 -22.18 -3.17
CA TYR A 178 -22.30 -22.49 -3.52
C TYR A 178 -21.59 -21.30 -4.21
N LEU A 179 -22.27 -20.64 -5.16
CA LEU A 179 -21.75 -19.50 -5.89
C LEU A 179 -21.48 -18.32 -4.95
N LEU A 180 -22.38 -18.10 -3.99
CA LEU A 180 -22.22 -17.06 -2.98
C LEU A 180 -21.06 -17.37 -2.03
N ASP A 181 -21.01 -18.58 -1.47
CA ASP A 181 -20.07 -18.97 -0.42
C ASP A 181 -18.65 -19.23 -0.94
N LYS A 182 -18.52 -19.82 -2.14
CA LYS A 182 -17.21 -20.22 -2.72
C LYS A 182 -16.67 -19.24 -3.74
N LEU A 183 -17.52 -18.50 -4.44
CA LEU A 183 -17.11 -17.62 -5.53
C LEU A 183 -17.45 -16.15 -5.29
N ASN A 184 -18.04 -15.81 -4.14
CA ASN A 184 -18.55 -14.48 -3.81
C ASN A 184 -19.42 -13.90 -4.93
N MET A 185 -20.25 -14.78 -5.56
CA MET A 185 -21.07 -14.44 -6.70
C MET A 185 -22.56 -14.61 -6.36
N ASN A 186 -23.32 -13.52 -6.45
CA ASN A 186 -24.77 -13.52 -6.30
C ASN A 186 -25.45 -13.39 -7.67
N LEU A 187 -26.08 -14.46 -8.14
CA LEU A 187 -26.87 -14.43 -9.37
C LEU A 187 -28.29 -13.95 -9.04
N VAL A 188 -28.69 -12.85 -9.65
CA VAL A 188 -30.04 -12.26 -9.46
C VAL A 188 -30.79 -12.39 -10.78
N ILE A 189 -31.89 -13.09 -10.78
CA ILE A 189 -32.80 -13.17 -11.94
C ILE A 189 -33.62 -11.88 -11.95
N ILE A 190 -33.34 -10.99 -12.90
CA ILE A 190 -34.03 -9.70 -13.04
C ILE A 190 -35.21 -9.76 -13.98
N GLY A 191 -35.34 -10.83 -14.74
CA GLY A 191 -36.51 -11.05 -15.59
C GLY A 191 -36.43 -12.34 -16.41
N ALA A 192 -37.58 -12.78 -16.87
CA ALA A 192 -37.71 -13.91 -17.75
C ALA A 192 -38.76 -13.64 -18.84
N ALA A 193 -38.52 -14.11 -20.05
CA ALA A 193 -39.42 -13.91 -21.19
C ALA A 193 -39.63 -15.21 -22.00
N ASN A 194 -40.79 -15.31 -22.55
CA ASN A 194 -41.11 -16.28 -23.61
C ASN A 194 -41.75 -15.55 -24.81
N SER A 195 -42.24 -16.29 -25.80
CA SER A 195 -42.84 -15.70 -26.98
C SER A 195 -44.18 -14.95 -26.74
N LYS A 196 -44.74 -15.04 -25.51
CA LYS A 196 -46.07 -14.47 -25.19
C LYS A 196 -46.03 -13.50 -24.00
N THR A 197 -45.13 -13.70 -23.04
CA THR A 197 -45.09 -12.97 -21.76
C THR A 197 -43.67 -12.68 -21.34
N MET A 198 -43.53 -11.55 -20.59
CA MET A 198 -42.31 -11.12 -19.96
C MET A 198 -42.63 -10.77 -18.50
N ILE A 199 -41.74 -11.14 -17.59
CA ILE A 199 -41.85 -10.89 -16.15
C ILE A 199 -40.53 -10.26 -15.69
N PHE A 200 -40.60 -9.22 -14.82
CA PHE A 200 -39.46 -8.56 -14.16
C PHE A 200 -39.50 -8.80 -12.66
#